data_402cde0b562a82f8d77c3fd0ffcc1d2b
#
_entry.id   402cde0b562a82f8d77c3fd0ffcc1d2b
#
_cell.length_a   1.000
_cell.length_b   1.000
_cell.length_c   1.000
_cell.angle_alpha   90.00
_cell.angle_beta   90.00
_cell.angle_gamma   90.00
#
_symmetry.space_group_name_H-M   'P 1'
#
loop_
_entity.id
_entity.type
_entity.pdbx_description
1 polymer ?
#
loop_
_entity_poly.entity_id
_entity_poly.type
_entity_poly.pdbx_seq_one_letter_code
_entity_poly.pdbx_strand_id
1 'polypeptide(L)'
;MVNSSGGFTYLEKGKGKPIILLHGLMGGVENFGEMVDFISNDYKVYGLDLKLFETPFLKCSVKNKAEYLLKFMNHLGIEKASLLGNSMGGHIGLIFTKLYPKKVDSLILTGSSGLYESAFGNTFPRRGDYEYIKTKTEEVFFDPKVATKDLVDRVFEIANKRESTIRLLAFAKSAIRHNMADDLPKMKLPSCLVWGKFDKVTPPHVAKEFNSLLPNSSLFWVDNCGHAPMWEHPEEFSKIVLKWLQNNI
;
A
#
# COMPACT_ATOMS: atom_id res chain seq x y z
N MET A 1 17.43 2.09 -8.63
CA MET A 1 17.20 2.16 -10.11
C MET A 1 15.83 1.60 -10.43
N VAL A 2 15.13 2.20 -11.39
CA VAL A 2 13.90 1.62 -11.93
C VAL A 2 14.28 0.65 -13.04
N ASN A 3 13.80 -0.57 -12.96
CA ASN A 3 14.06 -1.66 -13.89
C ASN A 3 12.78 -2.05 -14.65
N SER A 4 12.96 -2.59 -15.86
CA SER A 4 11.85 -3.20 -16.61
C SER A 4 12.33 -4.56 -17.15
N SER A 5 11.68 -5.64 -16.69
CA SER A 5 12.02 -7.01 -17.06
C SER A 5 10.79 -7.92 -16.97
N GLY A 6 10.63 -8.84 -17.91
CA GLY A 6 9.52 -9.81 -17.90
C GLY A 6 8.12 -9.20 -17.90
N GLY A 7 7.96 -7.97 -18.39
CA GLY A 7 6.70 -7.22 -18.38
C GLY A 7 6.41 -6.52 -17.04
N PHE A 8 7.32 -6.59 -16.07
CA PHE A 8 7.25 -5.86 -14.80
C PHE A 8 8.08 -4.58 -14.87
N THR A 9 7.59 -3.53 -14.21
CA THR A 9 8.34 -2.31 -13.90
C THR A 9 8.49 -2.27 -12.39
N TYR A 10 9.71 -2.06 -11.90
CA TYR A 10 9.97 -2.08 -10.46
C TYR A 10 11.22 -1.29 -10.11
N LEU A 11 11.22 -0.73 -8.92
CA LEU A 11 12.41 -0.19 -8.27
C LEU A 11 13.18 -1.36 -7.62
N GLU A 12 14.51 -1.29 -7.69
CA GLU A 12 15.37 -2.25 -7.00
C GLU A 12 16.53 -1.53 -6.35
N LYS A 13 16.75 -1.75 -5.04
CA LYS A 13 17.85 -1.14 -4.26
C LYS A 13 18.25 -2.01 -3.07
N GLY A 14 19.52 -1.89 -2.65
CA GLY A 14 20.04 -2.57 -1.46
C GLY A 14 20.42 -4.04 -1.69
N LYS A 15 20.74 -4.72 -0.58
CA LYS A 15 21.14 -6.14 -0.52
C LYS A 15 20.54 -6.78 0.75
N GLY A 16 20.53 -8.11 0.83
CA GLY A 16 20.04 -8.85 2.00
C GLY A 16 18.64 -9.44 1.80
N LYS A 17 17.87 -9.60 2.89
CA LYS A 17 16.52 -10.16 2.85
C LYS A 17 15.59 -9.29 2.03
N PRO A 18 14.73 -9.88 1.17
CA PRO A 18 13.86 -9.09 0.29
C PRO A 18 12.68 -8.48 1.03
N ILE A 19 12.42 -7.21 0.75
CA ILE A 19 11.19 -6.49 1.10
C ILE A 19 10.54 -6.02 -0.19
N ILE A 20 9.25 -6.34 -0.39
CA ILE A 20 8.49 -5.89 -1.55
C ILE A 20 7.51 -4.81 -1.12
N LEU A 21 7.59 -3.65 -1.77
CA LEU A 21 6.73 -2.49 -1.53
C LEU A 21 5.54 -2.52 -2.49
N LEU A 22 4.34 -2.34 -1.94
CA LEU A 22 3.07 -2.37 -2.66
C LEU A 22 2.33 -1.05 -2.44
N HIS A 23 2.20 -0.24 -3.50
CA HIS A 23 1.61 1.09 -3.43
C HIS A 23 0.07 1.08 -3.40
N GLY A 24 -0.51 2.21 -2.98
CA GLY A 24 -1.95 2.44 -2.96
C GLY A 24 -2.56 2.71 -4.33
N LEU A 25 -3.89 2.91 -4.36
CA LEU A 25 -4.70 2.97 -5.59
C LEU A 25 -4.35 4.15 -6.51
N MET A 26 -4.10 5.33 -5.96
CA MET A 26 -3.75 6.55 -6.73
C MET A 26 -2.26 6.85 -6.71
N GLY A 27 -1.46 5.91 -6.18
CA GLY A 27 -0.02 6.05 -6.03
C GLY A 27 0.79 5.24 -7.03
N GLY A 28 2.08 5.28 -6.82
CA GLY A 28 3.11 4.51 -7.52
C GLY A 28 4.27 4.21 -6.57
N VAL A 29 5.33 3.65 -7.12
CA VAL A 29 6.54 3.29 -6.35
C VAL A 29 7.20 4.53 -5.73
N GLU A 30 7.05 5.68 -6.36
CA GLU A 30 7.57 6.98 -5.90
C GLU A 30 7.00 7.41 -4.54
N ASN A 31 5.85 6.89 -4.13
CA ASN A 31 5.24 7.19 -2.83
C ASN A 31 6.08 6.70 -1.64
N PHE A 32 7.01 5.77 -1.89
CA PHE A 32 7.93 5.29 -0.87
C PHE A 32 9.23 6.10 -0.80
N GLY A 33 9.51 6.95 -1.79
CA GLY A 33 10.53 7.99 -1.83
C GLY A 33 11.78 7.73 -0.98
N GLU A 34 12.06 8.63 -0.06
CA GLU A 34 13.22 8.59 0.84
C GLU A 34 13.24 7.37 1.77
N MET A 35 12.07 6.80 2.11
CA MET A 35 12.00 5.59 2.92
C MET A 35 12.81 4.44 2.31
N VAL A 36 12.84 4.33 0.98
CA VAL A 36 13.63 3.30 0.28
C VAL A 36 15.11 3.44 0.61
N ASP A 37 15.62 4.67 0.72
CA ASP A 37 17.03 4.93 0.99
C ASP A 37 17.42 4.46 2.39
N PHE A 38 16.56 4.67 3.38
CA PHE A 38 16.78 4.20 4.73
C PHE A 38 16.76 2.67 4.81
N ILE A 39 15.72 2.02 4.25
CA ILE A 39 15.54 0.57 4.39
C ILE A 39 16.54 -0.22 3.55
N SER A 40 16.96 0.31 2.39
CA SER A 40 17.89 -0.38 1.48
C SER A 40 19.32 -0.50 2.00
N ASN A 41 19.66 0.12 3.13
CA ASN A 41 20.96 -0.08 3.78
C ASN A 41 21.09 -1.51 4.34
N ASP A 42 19.99 -2.09 4.84
CA ASP A 42 19.97 -3.38 5.53
C ASP A 42 19.22 -4.47 4.77
N TYR A 43 18.34 -4.07 3.86
CA TYR A 43 17.45 -4.98 3.12
C TYR A 43 17.52 -4.80 1.62
N LYS A 44 17.18 -5.86 0.88
CA LYS A 44 16.95 -5.80 -0.56
C LYS A 44 15.52 -5.34 -0.82
N VAL A 45 15.36 -4.11 -1.28
CA VAL A 45 14.06 -3.48 -1.51
C VAL A 45 13.64 -3.61 -2.97
N TYR A 46 12.43 -4.08 -3.19
CA TYR A 46 11.75 -4.11 -4.49
C TYR A 46 10.46 -3.30 -4.42
N GLY A 47 10.35 -2.20 -5.15
CA GLY A 47 9.10 -1.45 -5.30
C GLY A 47 8.38 -1.90 -6.57
N LEU A 48 7.31 -2.69 -6.45
CA LEU A 48 6.57 -3.19 -7.60
C LEU A 48 5.55 -2.17 -8.10
N ASP A 49 5.66 -1.76 -9.37
CA ASP A 49 4.59 -1.04 -10.05
C ASP A 49 3.41 -2.02 -10.29
N LEU A 50 2.32 -1.77 -9.59
CA LEU A 50 1.12 -2.61 -9.66
C LEU A 50 0.34 -2.42 -10.97
N LYS A 51 0.70 -1.44 -11.81
CA LYS A 51 0.04 -1.15 -13.11
C LYS A 51 -1.49 -1.12 -13.02
N LEU A 52 -2.02 -0.44 -11.98
CA LEU A 52 -3.45 -0.49 -11.67
C LEU A 52 -4.30 0.07 -12.83
N PHE A 53 -3.86 1.17 -13.44
CA PHE A 53 -4.59 1.83 -14.52
C PHE A 53 -4.34 1.24 -15.92
N GLU A 54 -3.35 0.36 -16.06
CA GLU A 54 -3.08 -0.41 -17.29
C GLU A 54 -3.72 -1.80 -17.27
N THR A 55 -4.28 -2.20 -16.12
CA THR A 55 -4.89 -3.52 -15.93
C THR A 55 -6.11 -3.69 -16.82
N PRO A 56 -6.24 -4.78 -17.60
CA PRO A 56 -7.47 -5.10 -18.30
C PRO A 56 -8.67 -5.11 -17.35
N PHE A 57 -9.79 -4.52 -17.76
CA PHE A 57 -10.95 -4.28 -16.88
C PHE A 57 -11.40 -5.55 -16.11
N LEU A 58 -11.51 -6.68 -16.79
CA LEU A 58 -11.90 -7.95 -16.18
C LEU A 58 -10.91 -8.50 -15.14
N LYS A 59 -9.69 -7.96 -15.10
CA LYS A 59 -8.62 -8.31 -14.15
C LYS A 59 -8.45 -7.28 -13.02
N CYS A 60 -9.28 -6.24 -12.97
CA CYS A 60 -9.24 -5.22 -11.92
C CYS A 60 -9.77 -5.78 -10.60
N SER A 61 -8.92 -6.49 -9.86
CA SER A 61 -9.25 -6.98 -8.52
C SER A 61 -8.01 -7.11 -7.65
N VAL A 62 -8.17 -6.99 -6.33
CA VAL A 62 -7.09 -7.19 -5.35
C VAL A 62 -6.51 -8.60 -5.45
N LYS A 63 -7.35 -9.61 -5.71
CA LYS A 63 -6.90 -11.00 -5.92
C LYS A 63 -6.01 -11.13 -7.15
N ASN A 64 -6.39 -10.58 -8.30
CA ASN A 64 -5.54 -10.62 -9.49
C ASN A 64 -4.21 -9.88 -9.30
N LYS A 65 -4.18 -8.84 -8.45
CA LYS A 65 -2.91 -8.17 -8.11
C LYS A 65 -2.05 -9.00 -7.16
N ALA A 66 -2.63 -9.80 -6.29
CA ALA A 66 -1.88 -10.80 -5.52
C ALA A 66 -1.27 -11.88 -6.45
N GLU A 67 -2.00 -12.33 -7.47
CA GLU A 67 -1.46 -13.24 -8.49
C GLU A 67 -0.36 -12.57 -9.36
N TYR A 68 -0.48 -11.27 -9.63
CA TYR A 68 0.55 -10.49 -10.33
C TYR A 68 1.83 -10.39 -9.48
N LEU A 69 1.71 -10.19 -8.17
CA LEU A 69 2.83 -10.23 -7.22
C LEU A 69 3.51 -11.60 -7.22
N LEU A 70 2.74 -12.71 -7.25
CA LEU A 70 3.32 -14.05 -7.34
C LEU A 70 4.17 -14.23 -8.60
N LYS A 71 3.65 -13.76 -9.75
CA LYS A 71 4.38 -13.82 -11.03
C LYS A 71 5.67 -12.99 -10.97
N PHE A 72 5.63 -11.81 -10.34
CA PHE A 72 6.80 -10.98 -10.13
C PHE A 72 7.85 -11.68 -9.27
N MET A 73 7.47 -12.23 -8.13
CA MET A 73 8.39 -12.98 -7.26
C MET A 73 9.01 -14.17 -7.98
N ASN A 74 8.21 -14.93 -8.73
CA ASN A 74 8.72 -16.07 -9.50
C ASN A 74 9.67 -15.62 -10.63
N HIS A 75 9.39 -14.49 -11.28
CA HIS A 75 10.26 -13.95 -12.34
C HIS A 75 11.64 -13.54 -11.82
N LEU A 76 11.71 -13.01 -10.61
CA LEU A 76 12.98 -12.62 -9.97
C LEU A 76 13.62 -13.74 -9.11
N GLY A 77 13.02 -14.93 -9.04
CA GLY A 77 13.49 -16.01 -8.18
C GLY A 77 13.38 -15.72 -6.69
N ILE A 78 12.46 -14.83 -6.29
CA ILE A 78 12.22 -14.49 -4.88
C ILE A 78 11.34 -15.57 -4.28
N GLU A 79 11.93 -16.44 -3.45
CA GLU A 79 11.19 -17.53 -2.82
C GLU A 79 10.29 -17.03 -1.71
N LYS A 80 10.77 -16.08 -0.89
CA LYS A 80 10.08 -15.53 0.26
C LYS A 80 10.48 -14.06 0.49
N ALA A 81 9.57 -13.22 0.96
CA ALA A 81 9.82 -11.80 1.22
C ALA A 81 8.93 -11.26 2.34
N SER A 82 9.39 -10.19 3.00
CA SER A 82 8.51 -9.30 3.75
C SER A 82 7.73 -8.42 2.79
N LEU A 83 6.44 -8.21 3.06
CA LEU A 83 5.58 -7.35 2.24
C LEU A 83 5.25 -6.07 3.01
N LEU A 84 5.58 -4.92 2.44
CA LEU A 84 5.22 -3.61 2.96
C LEU A 84 4.19 -2.98 2.03
N GLY A 85 2.98 -2.79 2.54
CA GLY A 85 1.87 -2.28 1.74
C GLY A 85 1.19 -1.06 2.35
N ASN A 86 0.95 -0.04 1.51
CA ASN A 86 0.13 1.10 1.88
C ASN A 86 -1.26 0.97 1.22
N SER A 87 -2.32 1.24 2.01
CA SER A 87 -3.69 1.32 1.49
C SER A 87 -4.09 0.03 0.73
N MET A 88 -4.49 0.12 -0.53
CA MET A 88 -4.76 -1.04 -1.39
C MET A 88 -3.56 -2.00 -1.52
N GLY A 89 -2.34 -1.48 -1.49
CA GLY A 89 -1.12 -2.32 -1.49
C GLY A 89 -1.05 -3.22 -0.27
N GLY A 90 -1.45 -2.72 0.91
CA GLY A 90 -1.59 -3.53 2.12
C GLY A 90 -2.64 -4.63 1.96
N HIS A 91 -3.80 -4.30 1.40
CA HIS A 91 -4.85 -5.28 1.10
C HIS A 91 -4.37 -6.37 0.12
N ILE A 92 -3.63 -6.00 -0.93
CA ILE A 92 -3.02 -6.96 -1.86
C ILE A 92 -2.04 -7.87 -1.10
N GLY A 93 -1.23 -7.31 -0.19
CA GLY A 93 -0.33 -8.08 0.68
C GLY A 93 -1.08 -9.07 1.57
N LEU A 94 -2.21 -8.68 2.15
CA LEU A 94 -3.09 -9.55 2.94
C LEU A 94 -3.66 -10.70 2.09
N ILE A 95 -4.24 -10.40 0.93
CA ILE A 95 -4.75 -11.42 0.00
C ILE A 95 -3.63 -12.37 -0.44
N PHE A 96 -2.44 -11.82 -0.74
CA PHE A 96 -1.28 -12.64 -1.10
C PHE A 96 -0.88 -13.58 0.03
N THR A 97 -0.82 -13.08 1.27
CA THR A 97 -0.51 -13.88 2.45
C THR A 97 -1.54 -15.00 2.68
N LYS A 98 -2.82 -14.72 2.48
CA LYS A 98 -3.88 -15.74 2.55
C LYS A 98 -3.68 -16.85 1.52
N LEU A 99 -3.32 -16.48 0.28
CA LEU A 99 -3.17 -17.43 -0.84
C LEU A 99 -1.82 -18.18 -0.81
N TYR A 100 -0.76 -17.50 -0.38
CA TYR A 100 0.62 -18.01 -0.47
C TYR A 100 1.40 -17.79 0.85
N PRO A 101 0.91 -18.31 2.00
CA PRO A 101 1.48 -17.99 3.32
C PRO A 101 2.96 -18.38 3.46
N LYS A 102 3.40 -19.41 2.74
CA LYS A 102 4.80 -19.86 2.77
C LYS A 102 5.78 -18.91 2.06
N LYS A 103 5.27 -17.96 1.27
CA LYS A 103 6.06 -16.97 0.53
C LYS A 103 6.21 -15.64 1.25
N VAL A 104 5.66 -15.49 2.47
CA VAL A 104 5.68 -14.23 3.22
C VAL A 104 6.39 -14.44 4.55
N ASP A 105 7.46 -13.66 4.80
CA ASP A 105 8.18 -13.64 6.08
C ASP A 105 7.40 -12.83 7.12
N SER A 106 6.97 -11.64 6.73
CA SER A 106 6.23 -10.73 7.58
C SER A 106 5.36 -9.77 6.76
N LEU A 107 4.38 -9.17 7.42
CA LEU A 107 3.56 -8.08 6.88
C LEU A 107 3.90 -6.76 7.57
N ILE A 108 4.09 -5.71 6.77
CA ILE A 108 4.16 -4.33 7.25
C ILE A 108 3.01 -3.58 6.57
N LEU A 109 2.02 -3.15 7.35
CA LEU A 109 0.81 -2.50 6.85
C LEU A 109 0.76 -1.05 7.34
N THR A 110 0.49 -0.14 6.41
CA THR A 110 0.31 1.28 6.72
C THR A 110 -0.91 1.83 5.99
N GLY A 111 -1.84 2.43 6.73
CA GLY A 111 -3.10 2.92 6.14
C GLY A 111 -3.84 1.85 5.34
N SER A 112 -3.74 0.57 5.70
CA SER A 112 -4.20 -0.55 4.86
C SER A 112 -5.71 -0.58 4.72
N SER A 113 -6.19 -0.83 3.52
CA SER A 113 -7.55 -1.32 3.28
C SER A 113 -7.65 -2.83 3.56
N GLY A 114 -8.87 -3.38 3.55
CA GLY A 114 -9.13 -4.80 3.82
C GLY A 114 -10.12 -5.04 4.96
N LEU A 115 -10.38 -4.05 5.81
CA LEU A 115 -11.45 -4.06 6.81
C LEU A 115 -12.47 -2.95 6.56
N TYR A 116 -11.98 -1.78 6.20
CA TYR A 116 -12.78 -0.58 6.02
C TYR A 116 -12.56 -0.01 4.63
N GLU A 117 -13.62 0.12 3.87
CA GLU A 117 -13.58 0.49 2.45
C GLU A 117 -14.44 1.73 2.19
N SER A 118 -14.07 2.87 2.78
CA SER A 118 -14.72 4.15 2.48
C SER A 118 -13.84 5.11 1.69
N ALA A 119 -12.84 4.58 0.97
CA ALA A 119 -11.84 5.36 0.25
C ALA A 119 -12.43 6.45 -0.70
N PHE A 120 -13.69 6.33 -1.06
CA PHE A 120 -14.40 7.33 -1.86
C PHE A 120 -15.47 8.10 -1.07
N GLY A 121 -15.63 7.81 0.24
CA GLY A 121 -16.74 8.35 1.03
C GLY A 121 -18.08 8.03 0.36
N ASN A 122 -19.11 8.79 0.71
CA ASN A 122 -20.42 8.71 0.07
C ASN A 122 -20.51 9.56 -1.21
N THR A 123 -19.39 10.09 -1.71
CA THR A 123 -19.37 11.00 -2.86
C THR A 123 -18.51 10.42 -3.97
N PHE A 124 -19.10 10.20 -5.13
CA PHE A 124 -18.37 9.93 -6.37
C PHE A 124 -17.36 11.05 -6.65
N PRO A 125 -16.15 10.73 -7.19
CA PRO A 125 -15.23 11.75 -7.65
C PRO A 125 -16.00 12.70 -8.59
N ARG A 126 -16.07 13.98 -8.24
CA ARG A 126 -16.63 15.00 -9.11
C ARG A 126 -15.64 15.24 -10.24
N ARG A 127 -15.81 14.51 -11.33
CA ARG A 127 -14.97 14.63 -12.52
C ARG A 127 -15.07 16.05 -13.06
N GLY A 128 -13.94 16.63 -13.45
CA GLY A 128 -13.87 18.00 -13.96
C GLY A 128 -13.80 19.09 -12.89
N ASP A 129 -13.99 18.77 -11.62
CA ASP A 129 -13.87 19.73 -10.51
C ASP A 129 -12.46 19.62 -9.89
N TYR A 130 -11.56 20.50 -10.35
CA TYR A 130 -10.17 20.52 -9.90
C TYR A 130 -10.04 20.84 -8.40
N GLU A 131 -10.78 21.81 -7.90
CA GLU A 131 -10.71 22.19 -6.48
C GLU A 131 -11.24 21.10 -5.56
N TYR A 132 -12.28 20.38 -5.98
CA TYR A 132 -12.74 19.20 -5.25
C TYR A 132 -11.66 18.11 -5.18
N ILE A 133 -11.01 17.79 -6.31
CA ILE A 133 -9.96 16.78 -6.36
C ILE A 133 -8.73 17.21 -5.57
N LYS A 134 -8.35 18.49 -5.64
CA LYS A 134 -7.28 19.06 -4.82
C LYS A 134 -7.57 18.86 -3.34
N THR A 135 -8.75 19.31 -2.87
CA THR A 135 -9.15 19.14 -1.47
C THR A 135 -9.10 17.68 -1.02
N LYS A 136 -9.59 16.74 -1.86
CA LYS A 136 -9.55 15.31 -1.54
C LYS A 136 -8.13 14.73 -1.55
N THR A 137 -7.24 15.25 -2.36
CA THR A 137 -5.83 14.85 -2.35
C THR A 137 -5.12 15.40 -1.12
N GLU A 138 -5.40 16.64 -0.72
CA GLU A 138 -4.88 17.27 0.49
C GLU A 138 -5.34 16.54 1.77
N GLU A 139 -6.60 16.08 1.82
CA GLU A 139 -7.16 15.34 2.96
C GLU A 139 -6.46 13.99 3.24
N VAL A 140 -5.69 13.46 2.31
CA VAL A 140 -4.90 12.23 2.48
C VAL A 140 -3.76 12.45 3.48
N PHE A 141 -3.24 13.67 3.56
CA PHE A 141 -2.09 14.04 4.38
C PHE A 141 -2.50 14.85 5.62
N PHE A 142 -1.67 14.85 6.65
CA PHE A 142 -1.82 15.74 7.79
C PHE A 142 -1.49 17.17 7.40
N ASP A 143 -0.31 17.39 6.77
CA ASP A 143 0.05 18.67 6.17
C ASP A 143 -0.43 18.70 4.71
N PRO A 144 -1.42 19.57 4.36
CA PRO A 144 -1.90 19.70 2.99
C PRO A 144 -0.82 20.05 1.96
N LYS A 145 0.30 20.63 2.39
CA LYS A 145 1.42 21.00 1.51
C LYS A 145 2.13 19.79 0.90
N VAL A 146 2.01 18.61 1.49
CA VAL A 146 2.53 17.36 0.92
C VAL A 146 1.84 17.02 -0.39
N ALA A 147 0.59 17.43 -0.54
CA ALA A 147 -0.16 17.36 -1.80
C ALA A 147 0.31 18.45 -2.77
N THR A 148 1.51 18.27 -3.34
CA THR A 148 2.07 19.21 -4.31
C THR A 148 1.15 19.39 -5.52
N LYS A 149 1.32 20.51 -6.25
CA LYS A 149 0.55 20.76 -7.48
C LYS A 149 0.69 19.59 -8.47
N ASP A 150 1.89 19.05 -8.65
CA ASP A 150 2.14 17.93 -9.58
C ASP A 150 1.37 16.67 -9.16
N LEU A 151 1.27 16.41 -7.86
CA LEU A 151 0.47 15.30 -7.34
C LEU A 151 -1.02 15.53 -7.62
N VAL A 152 -1.52 16.72 -7.34
CA VAL A 152 -2.93 17.08 -7.59
C VAL A 152 -3.25 16.98 -9.08
N ASP A 153 -2.40 17.53 -9.95
CA ASP A 153 -2.56 17.46 -11.40
C ASP A 153 -2.62 16.00 -11.90
N ARG A 154 -1.74 15.15 -11.41
CA ARG A 154 -1.72 13.71 -11.73
C ARG A 154 -3.01 13.01 -11.29
N VAL A 155 -3.47 13.26 -10.05
CA VAL A 155 -4.72 12.69 -9.54
C VAL A 155 -5.91 13.20 -10.35
N PHE A 156 -5.91 14.48 -10.71
CA PHE A 156 -6.94 15.08 -11.56
C PHE A 156 -6.99 14.44 -12.96
N GLU A 157 -5.84 14.25 -13.60
CA GLU A 157 -5.77 13.55 -14.89
C GLU A 157 -6.31 12.11 -14.81
N ILE A 158 -5.93 11.36 -13.77
CA ILE A 158 -6.41 9.99 -13.56
C ILE A 158 -7.91 9.97 -13.38
N ALA A 159 -8.44 10.86 -12.52
CA ALA A 159 -9.88 10.94 -12.23
C ALA A 159 -10.71 11.36 -13.44
N ASN A 160 -10.13 12.13 -14.38
CA ASN A 160 -10.84 12.60 -15.57
C ASN A 160 -10.78 11.60 -16.75
N LYS A 161 -9.86 10.66 -16.76
CA LYS A 161 -9.81 9.60 -17.77
C LYS A 161 -10.90 8.56 -17.46
N ARG A 162 -11.91 8.46 -18.34
CA ARG A 162 -13.05 7.52 -18.18
C ARG A 162 -12.58 6.08 -17.87
N GLU A 163 -11.60 5.60 -18.58
CA GLU A 163 -11.08 4.24 -18.38
C GLU A 163 -10.42 4.05 -17.02
N SER A 164 -9.67 5.05 -16.53
CA SER A 164 -9.05 5.03 -15.21
C SER A 164 -10.11 5.02 -14.11
N THR A 165 -11.16 5.84 -14.26
CA THR A 165 -12.29 5.86 -13.31
C THR A 165 -13.01 4.53 -13.23
N ILE A 166 -13.25 3.86 -14.38
CA ILE A 166 -13.88 2.53 -14.41
C ILE A 166 -13.01 1.49 -13.69
N ARG A 167 -11.68 1.49 -13.93
CA ARG A 167 -10.75 0.59 -13.23
C ARG A 167 -10.70 0.88 -11.73
N LEU A 168 -10.65 2.15 -11.35
CA LEU A 168 -10.69 2.60 -9.97
C LEU A 168 -11.90 2.04 -9.22
N LEU A 169 -13.10 2.19 -9.81
CA LEU A 169 -14.35 1.66 -9.24
C LEU A 169 -14.35 0.13 -9.17
N ALA A 170 -13.75 -0.54 -10.17
CA ALA A 170 -13.66 -2.00 -10.17
C ALA A 170 -12.74 -2.49 -9.03
N PHE A 171 -11.60 -1.83 -8.80
CA PHE A 171 -10.72 -2.15 -7.67
C PHE A 171 -11.40 -1.87 -6.33
N ALA A 172 -12.06 -0.73 -6.16
CA ALA A 172 -12.80 -0.39 -4.94
C ALA A 172 -13.89 -1.44 -4.62
N LYS A 173 -14.71 -1.80 -5.62
CA LYS A 173 -15.71 -2.87 -5.48
C LYS A 173 -15.06 -4.22 -5.16
N SER A 174 -13.89 -4.49 -5.71
CA SER A 174 -13.15 -5.71 -5.40
C SER A 174 -12.65 -5.70 -3.96
N ALA A 175 -12.13 -4.58 -3.46
CA ALA A 175 -11.69 -4.45 -2.09
C ALA A 175 -12.83 -4.73 -1.10
N ILE A 176 -13.99 -4.14 -1.30
CA ILE A 176 -15.20 -4.40 -0.48
C ILE A 176 -15.55 -5.89 -0.45
N ARG A 177 -15.54 -6.57 -1.61
CA ARG A 177 -15.88 -8.00 -1.70
C ARG A 177 -14.86 -8.93 -1.04
N HIS A 178 -13.62 -8.48 -0.87
CA HIS A 178 -12.54 -9.25 -0.28
C HIS A 178 -12.20 -8.74 1.14
N ASN A 179 -13.22 -8.39 1.93
CA ASN A 179 -13.01 -8.05 3.34
C ASN A 179 -12.27 -9.18 4.06
N MET A 180 -11.31 -8.82 4.90
CA MET A 180 -10.34 -9.74 5.51
C MET A 180 -10.66 -10.09 6.97
N ALA A 181 -11.75 -9.58 7.54
CA ALA A 181 -12.07 -9.77 8.96
C ALA A 181 -12.03 -11.24 9.41
N ASP A 182 -12.60 -12.15 8.60
CA ASP A 182 -12.62 -13.59 8.91
C ASP A 182 -11.28 -14.30 8.67
N ASP A 183 -10.37 -13.69 7.93
CA ASP A 183 -9.09 -14.28 7.53
C ASP A 183 -7.93 -13.82 8.41
N LEU A 184 -7.96 -12.58 8.90
CA LEU A 184 -6.89 -12.01 9.74
C LEU A 184 -6.57 -12.85 10.98
N PRO A 185 -7.54 -13.42 11.72
CA PRO A 185 -7.24 -14.26 12.89
C PRO A 185 -6.47 -15.55 12.57
N LYS A 186 -6.45 -15.95 11.31
CA LYS A 186 -5.74 -17.14 10.82
C LYS A 186 -4.30 -16.84 10.41
N MET A 187 -3.96 -15.56 10.24
CA MET A 187 -2.63 -15.10 9.82
C MET A 187 -1.71 -14.97 11.04
N LYS A 188 -0.87 -15.99 11.27
CA LYS A 188 0.01 -16.06 12.45
C LYS A 188 1.41 -15.52 12.22
N LEU A 189 1.70 -15.00 11.02
CA LEU A 189 3.01 -14.42 10.72
C LEU A 189 3.21 -13.10 11.47
N PRO A 190 4.46 -12.69 11.76
CA PRO A 190 4.76 -11.41 12.37
C PRO A 190 4.21 -10.26 11.52
N SER A 191 3.50 -9.31 12.15
CA SER A 191 2.87 -8.20 11.45
C SER A 191 3.15 -6.87 12.16
N CYS A 192 3.63 -5.90 11.41
CA CYS A 192 3.89 -4.52 11.85
C CYS A 192 2.81 -3.61 11.29
N LEU A 193 2.12 -2.88 12.15
CA LEU A 193 1.13 -1.89 11.76
C LEU A 193 1.69 -0.51 12.10
N VAL A 194 1.89 0.34 11.09
CA VAL A 194 2.37 1.72 11.29
C VAL A 194 1.32 2.67 10.74
N TRP A 195 0.76 3.53 11.58
CA TRP A 195 -0.41 4.32 11.19
C TRP A 195 -0.31 5.78 11.64
N GLY A 196 -0.76 6.68 10.76
CA GLY A 196 -0.91 8.09 11.12
C GLY A 196 -2.08 8.31 12.08
N LYS A 197 -1.87 9.10 13.13
CA LYS A 197 -2.93 9.43 14.10
C LYS A 197 -4.09 10.22 13.51
N PHE A 198 -3.87 10.86 12.36
CA PHE A 198 -4.85 11.71 11.68
C PHE A 198 -5.28 11.15 10.32
N ASP A 199 -5.08 9.85 10.10
CA ASP A 199 -5.53 9.19 8.87
C ASP A 199 -7.06 9.31 8.72
N LYS A 200 -7.50 10.02 7.68
CA LYS A 200 -8.91 10.23 7.34
C LYS A 200 -9.43 9.22 6.32
N VAL A 201 -8.53 8.49 5.66
CA VAL A 201 -8.87 7.49 4.62
C VAL A 201 -9.19 6.14 5.27
N THR A 202 -8.26 5.67 6.12
CA THR A 202 -8.44 4.50 6.98
C THR A 202 -8.23 4.92 8.43
N PRO A 203 -9.30 5.40 9.10
CA PRO A 203 -9.18 6.06 10.40
C PRO A 203 -8.53 5.20 11.48
N PRO A 204 -7.98 5.80 12.55
CA PRO A 204 -7.22 5.11 13.60
C PRO A 204 -7.94 3.90 14.26
N HIS A 205 -9.28 3.89 14.28
CA HIS A 205 -10.03 2.74 14.79
C HIS A 205 -9.82 1.49 13.91
N VAL A 206 -9.59 1.66 12.61
CA VAL A 206 -9.29 0.54 11.68
C VAL A 206 -7.94 -0.09 12.01
N ALA A 207 -6.92 0.71 12.35
CA ALA A 207 -5.63 0.18 12.80
C ALA A 207 -5.75 -0.64 14.08
N LYS A 208 -6.59 -0.17 15.05
CA LYS A 208 -6.87 -0.91 16.28
C LYS A 208 -7.59 -2.22 15.98
N GLU A 209 -8.52 -2.22 15.03
CA GLU A 209 -9.23 -3.42 14.60
C GLU A 209 -8.26 -4.42 13.95
N PHE A 210 -7.38 -3.98 13.03
CA PHE A 210 -6.31 -4.83 12.50
C PHE A 210 -5.46 -5.46 13.61
N ASN A 211 -5.04 -4.65 14.59
CA ASN A 211 -4.22 -5.12 15.70
C ASN A 211 -4.95 -6.12 16.60
N SER A 212 -6.26 -5.99 16.74
CA SER A 212 -7.07 -6.93 17.51
C SER A 212 -7.31 -8.26 16.80
N LEU A 213 -7.36 -8.25 15.46
CA LEU A 213 -7.65 -9.42 14.66
C LEU A 213 -6.38 -10.20 14.23
N LEU A 214 -5.23 -9.53 14.08
CA LEU A 214 -3.96 -10.17 13.75
C LEU A 214 -3.25 -10.66 15.02
N PRO A 215 -3.13 -12.00 15.24
CA PRO A 215 -2.67 -12.55 16.52
C PRO A 215 -1.24 -12.19 16.90
N ASN A 216 -0.40 -11.90 15.91
CA ASN A 216 1.02 -11.62 16.10
C ASN A 216 1.38 -10.26 15.50
N SER A 217 0.67 -9.22 15.94
CA SER A 217 0.88 -7.85 15.41
C SER A 217 1.35 -6.89 16.50
N SER A 218 2.08 -5.87 16.04
CA SER A 218 2.50 -4.71 16.83
C SER A 218 2.02 -3.44 16.13
N LEU A 219 1.33 -2.56 16.86
CA LEU A 219 0.81 -1.30 16.33
C LEU A 219 1.64 -0.12 16.81
N PHE A 220 2.10 0.68 15.86
CA PHE A 220 2.86 1.91 16.06
C PHE A 220 2.11 3.10 15.46
N TRP A 221 2.16 4.23 16.16
CA TRP A 221 1.53 5.46 15.75
C TRP A 221 2.58 6.48 15.32
N VAL A 222 2.29 7.20 14.24
CA VAL A 222 3.06 8.37 13.81
C VAL A 222 2.24 9.61 14.12
N ASP A 223 2.82 10.55 14.86
CA ASP A 223 2.18 11.82 15.22
C ASP A 223 2.14 12.77 14.02
N ASN A 224 1.17 13.68 14.00
CA ASN A 224 1.01 14.67 12.93
C ASN A 224 1.11 14.06 11.52
N CYS A 225 0.49 12.91 11.34
CA CYS A 225 0.57 12.11 10.13
C CYS A 225 -0.82 11.65 9.68
N GLY A 226 -1.08 11.71 8.39
CA GLY A 226 -2.27 11.22 7.72
C GLY A 226 -2.13 9.77 7.24
N HIS A 227 -2.54 9.54 5.99
CA HIS A 227 -2.68 8.19 5.40
C HIS A 227 -1.36 7.58 4.91
N ALA A 228 -0.32 8.37 4.72
CA ALA A 228 0.92 7.94 4.09
C ALA A 228 2.16 8.17 4.98
N PRO A 229 2.29 7.50 6.14
CA PRO A 229 3.42 7.69 7.06
C PRO A 229 4.79 7.53 6.39
N MET A 230 4.92 6.60 5.45
CA MET A 230 6.16 6.37 4.70
C MET A 230 6.55 7.55 3.79
N TRP A 231 5.62 8.45 3.52
CA TRP A 231 5.80 9.64 2.70
C TRP A 231 5.89 10.92 3.53
N GLU A 232 4.99 11.06 4.53
CA GLU A 232 4.95 12.24 5.40
C GLU A 232 6.11 12.29 6.40
N HIS A 233 6.52 11.12 6.93
CA HIS A 233 7.57 10.96 7.94
C HIS A 233 8.51 9.79 7.61
N PRO A 234 9.23 9.83 6.46
CA PRO A 234 9.99 8.69 5.94
C PRO A 234 11.06 8.18 6.90
N GLU A 235 11.74 9.06 7.62
CA GLU A 235 12.78 8.69 8.59
C GLU A 235 12.20 7.99 9.82
N GLU A 236 11.15 8.55 10.43
CA GLU A 236 10.49 7.97 11.60
C GLU A 236 9.85 6.62 11.26
N PHE A 237 9.13 6.57 10.13
CA PHE A 237 8.54 5.35 9.61
C PHE A 237 9.59 4.26 9.41
N SER A 238 10.71 4.59 8.77
CA SER A 238 11.80 3.65 8.51
C SER A 238 12.45 3.15 9.79
N LYS A 239 12.68 4.02 10.79
CA LYS A 239 13.21 3.61 12.11
C LYS A 239 12.30 2.61 12.81
N ILE A 240 10.97 2.85 12.77
CA ILE A 240 9.98 1.92 13.35
C ILE A 240 10.08 0.57 12.66
N VAL A 241 10.01 0.56 11.32
CA VAL A 241 10.00 -0.67 10.51
C VAL A 241 11.31 -1.44 10.69
N LEU A 242 12.48 -0.79 10.59
CA LEU A 242 13.78 -1.44 10.74
C LEU A 242 13.96 -2.06 12.12
N LYS A 243 13.65 -1.30 13.18
CA LYS A 243 13.72 -1.81 14.56
C LYS A 243 12.80 -3.02 14.76
N TRP A 244 11.59 -2.96 14.19
CA TRP A 244 10.64 -4.06 14.29
C TRP A 244 11.12 -5.29 13.53
N LEU A 245 11.63 -5.13 12.29
CA LEU A 245 12.17 -6.22 11.48
C LEU A 245 13.35 -6.91 12.17
N GLN A 246 14.29 -6.16 12.75
CA GLN A 246 15.44 -6.71 13.46
C GLN A 246 15.04 -7.60 14.65
N ASN A 247 13.91 -7.31 15.29
CA ASN A 247 13.44 -8.06 16.46
C ASN A 247 12.52 -9.25 16.11
N ASN A 248 12.01 -9.33 14.87
CA ASN A 248 10.95 -10.29 14.52
C ASN A 248 11.27 -11.17 13.30
N ILE A 249 12.32 -10.85 12.53
CA ILE A 249 12.69 -11.53 11.28
C ILE A 249 14.19 -11.83 11.25
#